data_b6c8bd971235cedd4a939c38b3627ca1
#
_entry.id   b6c8bd971235cedd4a939c38b3627ca1
#
_cell.length_a   1.000
_cell.length_b   1.000
_cell.length_c   1.000
_cell.angle_alpha   90.00
_cell.angle_beta   90.00
_cell.angle_gamma   90.00
#
_symmetry.space_group_name_H-M   'P 1'
#
loop_
_entity.id
_entity.type
_entity.pdbx_description
1 polymer ?
#
loop_
_entity_poly.entity_id
_entity_poly.type
_entity_poly.pdbx_seq_one_letter_code
_entity_poly.pdbx_strand_id
1 'polypeptide(L)' 'MFELYDTVVLLEDDPETGVKAGTEGTVVYIQGNGEAYTVEFFDENGDTIEDALFKDFLPSQLKK' A
#
# COMPACT_ATOMS: atom_id res chain seq x y z
N MET A 1 -13.74 0.64 4.13
CA MET A 1 -12.59 0.12 4.94
C MET A 1 -12.01 -1.10 4.25
N PHE A 2 -10.68 -1.21 4.22
CA PHE A 2 -10.03 -2.36 3.63
C PHE A 2 -9.84 -3.45 4.69
N GLU A 3 -9.69 -4.70 4.23
CA GLU A 3 -9.47 -5.83 5.11
C GLU A 3 -8.09 -6.42 4.87
N LEU A 4 -7.62 -7.23 5.80
CA LEU A 4 -6.35 -7.93 5.64
C LEU A 4 -6.38 -8.74 4.34
N TYR A 5 -5.29 -8.65 3.61
CA TYR A 5 -5.05 -9.37 2.35
C TYR A 5 -5.89 -8.88 1.17
N ASP A 6 -6.60 -7.76 1.34
CA ASP A 6 -7.23 -7.11 0.18
C ASP A 6 -6.14 -6.63 -0.77
N THR A 7 -6.42 -6.74 -2.06
CA THR A 7 -5.59 -6.12 -3.09
C THR A 7 -6.02 -4.67 -3.24
N VAL A 8 -5.07 -3.76 -3.14
CA VAL A 8 -5.33 -2.31 -3.25
C VAL A 8 -4.39 -1.71 -4.28
N VAL A 9 -4.75 -0.52 -4.76
CA VAL A 9 -3.96 0.23 -5.74
C VAL A 9 -3.64 1.59 -5.14
N LEU A 10 -2.38 2.02 -5.30
CA LEU A 10 -1.97 3.36 -4.87
C LEU A 10 -2.53 4.38 -5.84
N LEU A 11 -3.16 5.44 -5.31
CA LEU A 11 -3.83 6.45 -6.15
C LEU A 11 -2.89 7.51 -6.69
N GLU A 12 -1.82 7.83 -5.95
CA GLU A 12 -0.88 8.88 -6.35
C GLU A 12 0.55 8.40 -6.08
N ASP A 13 1.50 8.96 -6.82
CA ASP A 13 2.92 8.66 -6.61
C ASP A 13 3.29 8.98 -5.17
N ASP A 14 4.10 8.11 -4.57
CA ASP A 14 4.64 8.35 -3.24
C ASP A 14 6.14 8.61 -3.34
N PRO A 15 6.57 9.87 -3.24
CA PRO A 15 7.99 10.19 -3.38
C PRO A 15 8.85 9.63 -2.25
N GLU A 16 8.24 9.37 -1.10
CA GLU A 16 8.98 8.87 0.07
C GLU A 16 9.49 7.46 -0.13
N THR A 17 8.68 6.60 -0.73
CA THR A 17 9.02 5.19 -0.97
C THR A 17 9.36 4.89 -2.42
N GLY A 18 9.04 5.81 -3.32
CA GLY A 18 9.23 5.60 -4.75
C GLY A 18 8.14 4.78 -5.42
N VAL A 19 7.09 4.40 -4.69
CA VAL A 19 5.97 3.66 -5.27
C VAL A 19 5.17 4.59 -6.15
N LYS A 20 4.83 4.14 -7.36
CA LYS A 20 4.11 4.94 -8.34
C LYS A 20 2.61 4.69 -8.27
N ALA A 21 1.84 5.71 -8.66
CA ALA A 21 0.38 5.57 -8.80
C ALA A 21 0.07 4.38 -9.71
N GLY A 22 -0.97 3.64 -9.37
CA GLY A 22 -1.37 2.46 -10.12
C GLY A 22 -0.68 1.18 -9.70
N THR A 23 0.27 1.25 -8.79
CA THR A 23 0.95 0.07 -8.28
C THR A 23 0.00 -0.71 -7.38
N GLU A 24 -0.08 -2.03 -7.60
CA GLU A 24 -0.90 -2.91 -6.78
C GLU A 24 -0.13 -3.42 -5.58
N GLY A 25 -0.84 -3.63 -4.49
CA GLY A 25 -0.27 -4.20 -3.30
C GLY A 25 -1.30 -4.95 -2.49
N THR A 26 -0.84 -5.58 -1.43
CA THR A 26 -1.69 -6.37 -0.54
C THR A 26 -1.66 -5.75 0.85
N VAL A 27 -2.82 -5.57 1.45
CA VAL A 27 -2.90 -5.08 2.83
C VAL A 27 -2.40 -6.19 3.76
N VAL A 28 -1.32 -5.90 4.50
CA VAL A 28 -0.72 -6.88 5.40
C VAL A 28 -0.89 -6.52 6.88
N TYR A 29 -1.29 -5.29 7.18
CA TYR A 29 -1.57 -4.88 8.54
C TYR A 29 -2.53 -3.69 8.55
N ILE A 30 -3.42 -3.65 9.52
CA ILE A 30 -4.39 -2.56 9.69
C ILE A 30 -4.09 -1.87 11.01
N GLN A 31 -3.86 -0.55 10.93
CA GLN A 31 -3.63 0.28 12.13
C GLN A 31 -4.98 0.71 12.69
N GLY A 32 -5.18 0.46 13.97
CA GLY A 32 -6.41 0.84 14.64
C GLY A 32 -7.64 0.25 13.95
N ASN A 33 -8.64 1.07 13.72
CA ASN A 33 -9.88 0.66 13.07
C ASN A 33 -9.92 1.08 11.60
N GLY A 34 -8.78 0.97 10.91
CA GLY A 34 -8.70 1.38 9.51
C GLY A 34 -8.18 2.81 9.36
N GLU A 35 -7.44 3.29 10.34
CA GLU A 35 -6.84 4.63 10.31
C GLU A 35 -5.69 4.71 9.32
N ALA A 36 -4.95 3.61 9.17
CA ALA A 36 -3.86 3.51 8.22
C ALA A 36 -3.61 2.04 7.92
N TYR A 37 -2.85 1.78 6.86
CA TYR A 37 -2.60 0.42 6.41
C TYR A 37 -1.14 0.24 6.04
N THR A 38 -0.58 -0.91 6.42
CA THR A 38 0.70 -1.35 5.90
C THR A 38 0.40 -2.17 4.66
N VAL A 39 1.01 -1.82 3.54
CA VAL A 39 0.72 -2.46 2.25
C VAL A 39 2.01 -2.99 1.67
N GLU A 40 1.99 -4.24 1.23
CA GLU A 40 3.11 -4.85 0.52
C GLU A 40 2.91 -4.57 -0.96
N PHE A 41 3.59 -3.56 -1.49
CA PHE A 41 3.55 -3.22 -2.91
C PHE A 41 4.60 -4.01 -3.67
N PHE A 42 4.31 -4.32 -4.93
CA PHE A 42 5.20 -5.10 -5.79
C PHE A 42 5.62 -4.27 -7.00
N ASP A 43 6.88 -4.41 -7.40
CA ASP A 43 7.40 -3.73 -8.58
C ASP A 43 7.05 -4.52 -9.85
N GLU A 44 7.53 -4.03 -11.00
CA GLU A 44 7.25 -4.63 -12.31
C GLU A 44 7.72 -6.08 -12.39
N ASN A 45 8.72 -6.44 -11.62
CA ASN A 45 9.28 -7.79 -11.62
C ASN A 45 8.58 -8.72 -10.63
N GLY A 46 7.60 -8.19 -9.88
CA GLY A 46 6.91 -8.95 -8.86
C GLY A 46 7.65 -8.99 -7.52
N ASP A 47 8.71 -8.20 -7.38
CA ASP A 47 9.46 -8.14 -6.13
C ASP A 47 8.84 -7.11 -5.19
N THR A 48 8.91 -7.40 -3.90
CA THR A 48 8.39 -6.48 -2.88
C THR A 48 9.20 -5.20 -2.84
N ILE A 49 8.50 -4.07 -2.83
CA ILE A 49 9.12 -2.76 -2.62
C ILE A 49 9.28 -2.57 -1.12
N GLU A 50 10.47 -2.92 -0.61
CA GLU A 50 10.70 -3.01 0.83
C GLU A 50 10.48 -1.71 1.59
N ASP A 51 10.85 -0.57 1.00
CA ASP A 51 10.68 0.71 1.67
C ASP A 51 9.22 1.00 2.03
N ALA A 52 8.29 0.48 1.24
CA ALA A 52 6.86 0.69 1.49
C ALA A 52 6.37 -0.08 2.71
N LEU A 53 7.06 -1.13 3.12
CA LEU A 53 6.69 -1.91 4.30
C LEU A 53 6.89 -1.12 5.60
N PHE A 54 7.72 -0.09 5.56
CA PHE A 54 8.02 0.73 6.73
C PHE A 54 7.20 2.01 6.78
N LYS A 55 6.23 2.15 5.87
CA LYS A 55 5.37 3.31 5.81
C LYS A 55 3.91 2.87 5.92
N ASP A 56 3.12 3.63 6.66
CA ASP A 56 1.68 3.42 6.74
C ASP A 56 0.98 4.30 5.70
N PHE A 57 0.05 3.73 4.96
CA PHE A 57 -0.70 4.44 3.94
C PHE A 57 -2.10 4.77 4.46
N LEU A 58 -2.56 5.97 4.16
CA LEU A 58 -3.89 6.41 4.58
C LEU A 58 -4.95 5.82 3.65
N PRO A 59 -6.18 5.62 4.16
CA PRO A 59 -7.26 5.11 3.31
C PRO A 59 -7.47 5.94 2.05
N SER A 60 -7.27 7.27 2.15
CA SER A 60 -7.44 8.18 1.01
C SER A 60 -6.40 8.00 -0.09
N GLN A 61 -5.32 7.31 0.19
CA GLN A 61 -4.25 7.08 -0.78
C GLN A 61 -4.44 5.79 -1.58
N LEU A 62 -5.42 4.98 -1.20
CA LEU A 62 -5.60 3.63 -1.72
C LEU A 62 -7.01 3.40 -2.24
N LYS A 63 -7.16 2.44 -3.16
CA LYS A 63 -8.49 1.93 -3.55
C LYS A 63 -8.38 0.44 -3.86
N LYS A 64 -9.52 -0.24 -3.78
CA LYS A 64 -9.62 -1.65 -4.17
C LYS A 64 -9.73 -1.83 -5.68
#